data_5bf3506fe3bf7ec2d658ab686238aef6
#
_entry.id   5bf3506fe3bf7ec2d658ab686238aef6
#
_cell.length_a   1.000
_cell.length_b   1.000
_cell.length_c   1.000
_cell.angle_alpha   90.00
_cell.angle_beta   90.00
_cell.angle_gamma   90.00
#
_symmetry.space_group_name_H-M   'P 1'
#
loop_
_entity.id
_entity.type
_entity.pdbx_description
1 polymer ?
#
loop_
_entity_poly.entity_id
_entity_poly.type
_entity_poly.pdbx_seq_one_letter_code
_entity_poly.pdbx_strand_id
1 'polypeptide(L)'
;MNHIRNFCIIAHIDHGKSTIADRLLEYTKTIKIVEGQMLDDMDLERERGITIKSHAIQMEYELDGEHYILNLIDTPGHVDFSYEVSRSIAACEGAILVVDATQGVQAQTISNLYMAIEQDLEIIPVINKIDMPSAMPDEVEDEIVELIGCNRNDILRASGKTGEGVEDILRAVVERVPHPQGNPDAPLQALIFDSVFNPFRGIIAYFKIENGTIRKGDKVKFFNTGMEYTADEVGVLKMDMIARNELRTGDVGYIISGIKDSKDVKVGDTITHISRPCERAISGFQEVKPMVFAGVYPIDPSDYENLRASLEKLQLNDAALTFSPESSVALGFGFRCGFLGLLHMEIVQERLDREFNMDVITTVPNVSYMVYDKQGGVKEVHNPSGLPDTTMIDHIEEPYIKASIITDSNFIGPIMKLCLDKRGELIKQEYISGNRVELHFMIPLGEIVIDFYDKLKSISKGYASFDYHIDSYQPSKLAKLDILLNGEPVDALSTLTHQDNAVAFGRRMCEKLKELIPRQQFDIAIQAAIGAKIVARETVKCVRKDVTAKCYGGDVSRKRKLLEKQKKGKKRMKQIGNVEVPQKAFLAVLKLD
;
A
#
# COMPACT_ATOMS: atom_id res chain seq x y z
N MET A 1 24.58 11.83 24.08
CA MET A 1 23.88 12.47 22.94
C MET A 1 24.83 12.81 21.80
N ASN A 2 25.95 13.47 22.03
CA ASN A 2 26.86 13.93 20.93
C ASN A 2 27.36 12.83 19.97
N HIS A 3 27.40 11.58 20.43
CA HIS A 3 27.84 10.42 19.65
C HIS A 3 26.68 9.58 19.08
N ILE A 4 25.43 10.06 19.14
CA ILE A 4 24.26 9.39 18.57
C ILE A 4 23.93 10.04 17.23
N ARG A 5 23.61 9.21 16.21
CA ARG A 5 23.06 9.65 14.93
C ARG A 5 21.86 8.79 14.58
N ASN A 6 20.68 9.43 14.44
CA ASN A 6 19.47 8.76 13.99
C ASN A 6 19.20 9.19 12.56
N PHE A 7 19.16 8.25 11.65
CA PHE A 7 18.98 8.52 10.24
C PHE A 7 18.16 7.44 9.55
N CYS A 8 17.54 7.81 8.45
CA CYS A 8 16.80 6.90 7.59
C CYS A 8 17.43 6.86 6.19
N ILE A 9 17.01 5.88 5.39
CA ILE A 9 17.35 5.80 3.97
C ILE A 9 16.06 6.00 3.18
N ILE A 10 16.04 7.03 2.35
CA ILE A 10 14.94 7.34 1.43
C ILE A 10 15.39 7.09 -0.01
N ALA A 11 14.54 6.42 -0.78
CA ALA A 11 14.85 6.03 -2.15
C ALA A 11 13.57 5.74 -2.93
N HIS A 12 13.66 5.76 -4.24
CA HIS A 12 12.67 5.13 -5.10
C HIS A 12 12.82 3.59 -5.04
N ILE A 13 11.75 2.87 -5.41
CA ILE A 13 11.75 1.41 -5.54
C ILE A 13 12.90 1.00 -6.48
N ASP A 14 13.59 -0.09 -6.16
CA ASP A 14 14.71 -0.66 -6.93
C ASP A 14 15.97 0.23 -7.03
N HIS A 15 16.05 1.38 -6.36
CA HIS A 15 17.28 2.18 -6.30
C HIS A 15 18.37 1.57 -5.40
N GLY A 16 18.07 0.46 -4.70
CA GLY A 16 19.02 -0.31 -3.90
C GLY A 16 19.13 0.14 -2.46
N LYS A 17 18.05 0.66 -1.89
CA LYS A 17 17.92 1.05 -0.47
C LYS A 17 18.36 -0.07 0.48
N SER A 18 17.70 -1.25 0.43
CA SER A 18 18.02 -2.39 1.30
C SER A 18 19.43 -2.90 1.10
N THR A 19 19.95 -2.87 -0.13
CA THR A 19 21.34 -3.27 -0.42
C THR A 19 22.38 -2.33 0.21
N ILE A 20 22.13 -1.00 0.18
CA ILE A 20 22.99 -0.04 0.89
C ILE A 20 22.90 -0.26 2.39
N ALA A 21 21.70 -0.42 2.93
CA ALA A 21 21.48 -0.69 4.35
C ALA A 21 22.23 -1.93 4.83
N ASP A 22 22.15 -3.04 4.10
CA ASP A 22 22.89 -4.27 4.39
C ASP A 22 24.42 -4.04 4.41
N ARG A 23 24.93 -3.23 3.47
CA ARG A 23 26.37 -2.89 3.45
C ARG A 23 26.80 -2.02 4.63
N LEU A 24 25.96 -1.09 5.08
CA LEU A 24 26.22 -0.33 6.30
C LEU A 24 26.30 -1.25 7.53
N LEU A 25 25.40 -2.24 7.63
CA LEU A 25 25.40 -3.24 8.70
C LEU A 25 26.63 -4.15 8.66
N GLU A 26 27.07 -4.55 7.48
CA GLU A 26 28.27 -5.36 7.29
C GLU A 26 29.53 -4.58 7.66
N TYR A 27 29.67 -3.33 7.17
CA TYR A 27 30.83 -2.49 7.43
C TYR A 27 30.99 -2.16 8.93
N THR A 28 29.88 -1.91 9.62
CA THR A 28 29.86 -1.71 11.07
C THR A 28 29.99 -3.00 11.88
N LYS A 29 30.15 -4.15 11.22
CA LYS A 29 30.23 -5.48 11.85
C LYS A 29 29.02 -5.85 12.71
N THR A 30 27.90 -5.20 12.46
CA THR A 30 26.61 -5.53 13.11
C THR A 30 26.13 -6.91 12.64
N ILE A 31 26.39 -7.25 11.38
CA ILE A 31 26.23 -8.58 10.79
C ILE A 31 27.59 -9.13 10.31
N LYS A 32 27.70 -10.46 10.23
CA LYS A 32 28.99 -11.08 9.87
C LYS A 32 29.19 -11.23 8.36
N ILE A 33 28.15 -11.56 7.61
CA ILE A 33 28.18 -11.76 6.15
C ILE A 33 26.78 -11.47 5.63
N VAL A 34 26.65 -10.75 4.52
CA VAL A 34 25.38 -10.51 3.83
C VAL A 34 25.05 -11.74 2.97
N GLU A 35 24.12 -12.56 3.41
CA GLU A 35 23.49 -13.59 2.59
C GLU A 35 22.04 -13.15 2.27
N GLY A 36 21.87 -12.44 1.16
CA GLY A 36 20.56 -11.88 0.75
C GLY A 36 20.26 -10.52 1.37
N GLN A 37 18.99 -10.13 1.36
CA GLN A 37 18.49 -8.90 1.99
C GLN A 37 18.14 -9.20 3.46
N MET A 38 19.02 -8.81 4.37
CA MET A 38 18.91 -9.16 5.81
C MET A 38 17.86 -8.33 6.55
N LEU A 39 17.57 -7.13 6.06
CA LEU A 39 16.55 -6.23 6.64
C LEU A 39 15.13 -6.60 6.22
N ASP A 40 14.98 -7.25 5.08
CA ASP A 40 13.69 -7.68 4.59
C ASP A 40 13.30 -9.01 5.29
N ASP A 41 12.65 -8.91 6.44
CA ASP A 41 12.29 -10.06 7.30
C ASP A 41 11.24 -10.97 6.68
N MET A 42 10.39 -10.42 5.83
CA MET A 42 9.31 -11.16 5.17
C MET A 42 9.79 -11.74 3.83
N ASP A 43 9.46 -13.00 3.56
CA ASP A 43 9.71 -13.61 2.24
C ASP A 43 9.09 -12.78 1.11
N LEU A 44 7.97 -12.14 1.38
CA LEU A 44 7.26 -11.27 0.45
C LEU A 44 8.06 -10.00 0.11
N GLU A 45 8.76 -9.41 1.06
CA GLU A 45 9.66 -8.26 0.85
C GLU A 45 10.80 -8.64 -0.08
N ARG A 46 11.44 -9.79 0.16
CA ARG A 46 12.53 -10.32 -0.67
C ARG A 46 12.10 -10.65 -2.09
N GLU A 47 10.93 -11.27 -2.25
CA GLU A 47 10.40 -11.64 -3.57
C GLU A 47 10.01 -10.43 -4.41
N ARG A 48 9.44 -9.39 -3.78
CA ARG A 48 8.98 -8.18 -4.45
C ARG A 48 10.04 -7.09 -4.53
N GLY A 49 11.15 -7.22 -3.78
CA GLY A 49 12.21 -6.21 -3.71
C GLY A 49 11.76 -4.90 -3.07
N ILE A 50 10.77 -4.94 -2.17
CA ILE A 50 10.21 -3.75 -1.50
C ILE A 50 10.23 -3.96 0.01
N THR A 51 10.60 -2.94 0.76
CA THR A 51 10.41 -2.91 2.21
C THR A 51 8.95 -2.56 2.52
N ILE A 52 8.30 -3.39 3.29
CA ILE A 52 6.89 -3.22 3.70
C ILE A 52 6.83 -2.62 5.10
N LYS A 53 7.70 -3.08 6.01
CA LYS A 53 7.77 -2.62 7.39
C LYS A 53 9.05 -1.85 7.67
N SER A 54 8.92 -0.84 8.53
CA SER A 54 10.07 -0.11 9.04
C SER A 54 10.85 -0.97 10.05
N HIS A 55 12.17 -0.97 9.94
CA HIS A 55 13.07 -1.62 10.89
C HIS A 55 14.03 -0.60 11.47
N ALA A 56 14.19 -0.63 12.79
CA ALA A 56 15.20 0.20 13.45
C ALA A 56 16.35 -0.70 13.91
N ILE A 57 17.56 -0.38 13.51
CA ILE A 57 18.75 -1.14 13.92
C ILE A 57 19.83 -0.21 14.44
N GLN A 58 20.31 -0.51 15.64
CA GLN A 58 21.44 0.16 16.25
C GLN A 58 22.76 -0.46 15.80
N MET A 59 23.63 0.35 15.24
CA MET A 59 25.00 0.02 14.85
C MET A 59 26.00 0.75 15.75
N GLU A 60 27.18 0.19 15.92
CA GLU A 60 28.32 0.83 16.57
C GLU A 60 29.38 1.10 15.51
N TYR A 61 29.89 2.32 15.45
CA TYR A 61 30.90 2.71 14.49
C TYR A 61 32.00 3.54 15.17
N GLU A 62 33.24 3.26 14.81
CA GLU A 62 34.41 3.99 15.32
C GLU A 62 34.98 4.86 14.21
N LEU A 63 35.08 6.16 14.45
CA LEU A 63 35.66 7.12 13.55
C LEU A 63 36.69 7.98 14.31
N ASP A 64 37.91 8.04 13.82
CA ASP A 64 39.02 8.83 14.38
C ASP A 64 39.27 8.59 15.89
N GLY A 65 39.00 7.35 16.36
CA GLY A 65 39.16 6.94 17.76
C GLY A 65 37.98 7.27 18.69
N GLU A 66 36.89 7.82 18.13
CA GLU A 66 35.64 8.07 18.86
C GLU A 66 34.58 7.05 18.47
N HIS A 67 33.81 6.60 19.49
CA HIS A 67 32.73 5.62 19.29
C HIS A 67 31.39 6.33 19.09
N TYR A 68 30.71 5.98 18.01
CA TYR A 68 29.39 6.49 17.65
C TYR A 68 28.34 5.37 17.69
N ILE A 69 27.14 5.75 18.08
CA ILE A 69 25.92 4.94 18.00
C ILE A 69 25.12 5.46 16.81
N LEU A 70 24.93 4.60 15.82
CA LEU A 70 24.20 4.91 14.60
C LEU A 70 22.89 4.13 14.62
N ASN A 71 21.75 4.80 14.69
CA ASN A 71 20.43 4.19 14.60
C ASN A 71 19.90 4.38 13.19
N LEU A 72 19.91 3.30 12.40
CA LEU A 72 19.28 3.25 11.09
C LEU A 72 17.82 2.91 11.26
N ILE A 73 16.93 3.76 10.75
CA ILE A 73 15.50 3.50 10.63
C ILE A 73 15.20 3.25 9.15
N ASP A 74 15.03 2.00 8.77
CA ASP A 74 14.71 1.64 7.39
C ASP A 74 13.25 1.99 7.08
N THR A 75 12.99 2.54 5.90
CA THR A 75 11.68 3.06 5.51
C THR A 75 11.12 2.29 4.33
N PRO A 76 9.80 2.04 4.24
CA PRO A 76 9.18 1.59 3.00
C PRO A 76 9.49 2.54 1.83
N GLY A 77 9.52 2.00 0.61
CA GLY A 77 9.81 2.81 -0.59
C GLY A 77 8.59 3.10 -1.46
N HIS A 78 7.41 2.56 -1.14
CA HIS A 78 6.22 2.65 -1.99
C HIS A 78 5.22 3.70 -1.51
N VAL A 79 4.53 4.36 -2.46
CA VAL A 79 3.53 5.41 -2.17
C VAL A 79 2.41 4.98 -1.22
N ASP A 80 1.95 3.73 -1.29
CA ASP A 80 0.92 3.20 -0.40
C ASP A 80 1.34 3.24 1.08
N PHE A 81 2.66 3.26 1.36
CA PHE A 81 3.25 3.31 2.69
C PHE A 81 3.82 4.68 3.07
N SER A 82 3.39 5.74 2.38
CA SER A 82 3.86 7.12 2.65
C SER A 82 3.67 7.55 4.11
N TYR A 83 2.66 7.01 4.78
CA TYR A 83 2.42 7.25 6.20
C TYR A 83 3.53 6.66 7.10
N GLU A 84 3.91 5.40 6.87
CA GLU A 84 5.00 4.73 7.57
C GLU A 84 6.33 5.44 7.31
N VAL A 85 6.57 5.86 6.06
CA VAL A 85 7.73 6.68 5.68
C VAL A 85 7.77 7.98 6.48
N SER A 86 6.67 8.71 6.53
CA SER A 86 6.57 9.98 7.28
C SER A 86 6.90 9.80 8.78
N ARG A 87 6.50 8.68 9.40
CA ARG A 87 6.79 8.38 10.82
C ARG A 87 8.24 8.04 11.06
N SER A 88 8.81 7.22 10.19
CA SER A 88 10.22 6.86 10.26
C SER A 88 11.11 8.09 10.07
N ILE A 89 10.76 8.96 9.12
CA ILE A 89 11.44 10.26 8.90
C ILE A 89 11.35 11.15 10.15
N ALA A 90 10.18 11.25 10.78
CA ALA A 90 9.99 12.07 12.00
C ALA A 90 10.82 11.58 13.20
N ALA A 91 11.29 10.33 13.20
CA ALA A 91 12.17 9.80 14.24
C ALA A 91 13.67 10.03 13.97
N CYS A 92 14.04 10.71 12.89
CA CYS A 92 15.42 10.90 12.44
C CYS A 92 15.86 12.37 12.52
N GLU A 93 17.17 12.58 12.52
CA GLU A 93 17.83 13.88 12.33
C GLU A 93 18.51 14.01 10.96
N GLY A 94 18.65 12.89 10.22
CA GLY A 94 19.20 12.89 8.87
C GLY A 94 18.58 11.85 7.97
N ALA A 95 18.73 12.04 6.67
CA ALA A 95 18.27 11.10 5.65
C ALA A 95 19.34 10.89 4.57
N ILE A 96 19.63 9.63 4.26
CA ILE A 96 20.43 9.26 3.09
C ILE A 96 19.47 9.19 1.91
N LEU A 97 19.64 10.06 0.92
CA LEU A 97 18.89 10.06 -0.32
C LEU A 97 19.61 9.22 -1.36
N VAL A 98 19.10 8.02 -1.64
CA VAL A 98 19.71 7.10 -2.61
C VAL A 98 19.07 7.25 -3.97
N VAL A 99 19.90 7.57 -4.98
CA VAL A 99 19.49 7.69 -6.38
C VAL A 99 20.28 6.69 -7.23
N ASP A 100 19.59 5.95 -8.10
CA ASP A 100 20.22 4.99 -9.02
C ASP A 100 20.95 5.72 -10.15
N ALA A 101 22.24 5.43 -10.34
CA ALA A 101 23.07 6.01 -11.40
C ALA A 101 22.57 5.69 -12.82
N THR A 102 21.70 4.70 -12.99
CA THR A 102 21.17 4.29 -14.30
C THR A 102 19.79 4.88 -14.60
N GLN A 103 19.04 5.30 -13.56
CA GLN A 103 17.67 5.78 -13.69
C GLN A 103 17.51 7.27 -13.33
N GLY A 104 18.44 7.82 -12.52
CA GLY A 104 18.37 9.20 -12.03
C GLY A 104 17.21 9.45 -11.04
N VAL A 105 16.84 10.70 -10.87
CA VAL A 105 15.77 11.13 -9.95
C VAL A 105 14.41 10.61 -10.42
N GLN A 106 13.60 10.06 -9.51
CA GLN A 106 12.28 9.50 -9.76
C GLN A 106 11.20 10.18 -8.88
N ALA A 107 9.90 9.98 -9.18
CA ALA A 107 8.82 10.67 -8.48
C ALA A 107 8.85 10.45 -6.95
N GLN A 108 9.03 9.21 -6.50
CA GLN A 108 9.13 8.92 -5.07
C GLN A 108 10.40 9.48 -4.43
N THR A 109 11.49 9.67 -5.19
CA THR A 109 12.68 10.37 -4.72
C THR A 109 12.32 11.79 -4.29
N ILE A 110 11.55 12.48 -5.12
CA ILE A 110 11.11 13.87 -4.87
C ILE A 110 10.15 13.94 -3.68
N SER A 111 9.13 13.08 -3.65
CA SER A 111 8.14 13.07 -2.56
C SER A 111 8.77 12.77 -1.21
N ASN A 112 9.63 11.75 -1.14
CA ASN A 112 10.33 11.39 0.09
C ASN A 112 11.31 12.49 0.53
N LEU A 113 11.98 13.15 -0.43
CA LEU A 113 12.85 14.28 -0.16
C LEU A 113 12.06 15.45 0.46
N TYR A 114 10.90 15.80 -0.09
CA TYR A 114 10.08 16.87 0.48
C TYR A 114 9.61 16.54 1.89
N MET A 115 9.18 15.30 2.16
CA MET A 115 8.84 14.87 3.51
C MET A 115 10.03 15.00 4.49
N ALA A 116 11.25 14.71 4.05
CA ALA A 116 12.45 14.86 4.86
C ALA A 116 12.79 16.35 5.11
N ILE A 117 12.65 17.20 4.10
CA ILE A 117 12.85 18.65 4.22
C ILE A 117 11.80 19.29 5.16
N GLU A 118 10.54 18.88 5.09
CA GLU A 118 9.47 19.35 6.00
C GLU A 118 9.75 19.01 7.46
N GLN A 119 10.53 17.96 7.73
CA GLN A 119 10.98 17.58 9.07
C GLN A 119 12.36 18.15 9.43
N ASP A 120 12.92 19.08 8.60
CA ASP A 120 14.21 19.73 8.80
C ASP A 120 15.40 18.75 8.92
N LEU A 121 15.37 17.63 8.18
CA LEU A 121 16.44 16.64 8.19
C LEU A 121 17.64 17.07 7.37
N GLU A 122 18.85 16.74 7.85
CA GLU A 122 20.07 16.80 7.03
C GLU A 122 20.03 15.76 5.94
N ILE A 123 20.18 16.17 4.67
CA ILE A 123 20.12 15.28 3.51
C ILE A 123 21.53 14.94 3.03
N ILE A 124 21.82 13.65 2.96
CA ILE A 124 23.07 13.12 2.39
C ILE A 124 22.73 12.46 1.05
N PRO A 125 23.00 13.11 -0.08
CA PRO A 125 22.74 12.52 -1.40
C PRO A 125 23.80 11.47 -1.75
N VAL A 126 23.31 10.30 -2.20
CA VAL A 126 24.15 9.16 -2.59
C VAL A 126 23.70 8.63 -3.94
N ILE A 127 24.61 8.57 -4.90
CA ILE A 127 24.39 7.92 -6.20
C ILE A 127 24.84 6.46 -6.07
N ASN A 128 23.90 5.55 -6.20
CA ASN A 128 24.11 4.12 -6.09
C ASN A 128 24.23 3.44 -7.46
N LYS A 129 24.74 2.20 -7.48
CA LYS A 129 24.91 1.34 -8.66
C LYS A 129 25.92 1.90 -9.68
N ILE A 130 26.95 2.59 -9.21
CA ILE A 130 28.03 3.11 -10.09
C ILE A 130 28.83 2.00 -10.81
N ASP A 131 28.71 0.75 -10.32
CA ASP A 131 29.29 -0.45 -10.92
C ASP A 131 28.59 -0.91 -12.21
N MET A 132 27.43 -0.37 -12.51
CA MET A 132 26.66 -0.77 -13.69
C MET A 132 27.22 -0.16 -14.98
N PRO A 133 27.31 -0.92 -16.09
CA PRO A 133 27.84 -0.39 -17.36
C PRO A 133 27.00 0.77 -17.95
N SER A 134 25.74 0.87 -17.57
CA SER A 134 24.80 1.93 -17.98
C SER A 134 24.74 3.10 -17.00
N ALA A 135 25.61 3.14 -15.99
CA ALA A 135 25.60 4.22 -15.00
C ALA A 135 26.03 5.55 -15.65
N MET A 136 25.30 6.61 -15.31
CA MET A 136 25.54 7.99 -15.76
C MET A 136 25.69 8.92 -14.54
N PRO A 137 26.71 8.70 -13.67
CA PRO A 137 26.80 9.38 -12.39
C PRO A 137 26.90 10.91 -12.55
N ASP A 138 27.59 11.42 -13.57
CA ASP A 138 27.77 12.87 -13.76
C ASP A 138 26.44 13.57 -14.12
N GLU A 139 25.59 12.91 -14.94
CA GLU A 139 24.26 13.42 -15.30
C GLU A 139 23.32 13.41 -14.08
N VAL A 140 23.38 12.32 -13.29
CA VAL A 140 22.56 12.18 -12.07
C VAL A 140 23.02 13.17 -10.98
N GLU A 141 24.33 13.49 -10.90
CA GLU A 141 24.79 14.58 -10.03
C GLU A 141 24.15 15.91 -10.40
N ASP A 142 24.08 16.23 -11.70
CA ASP A 142 23.45 17.47 -12.18
C ASP A 142 21.96 17.52 -11.81
N GLU A 143 21.23 16.39 -11.95
CA GLU A 143 19.83 16.28 -11.51
C GLU A 143 19.68 16.54 -10.00
N ILE A 144 20.56 15.94 -9.18
CA ILE A 144 20.52 16.10 -7.71
C ILE A 144 20.86 17.56 -7.31
N VAL A 145 21.86 18.16 -7.93
CA VAL A 145 22.23 19.56 -7.67
C VAL A 145 21.07 20.50 -8.01
N GLU A 146 20.39 20.26 -9.13
CA GLU A 146 19.22 21.04 -9.53
C GLU A 146 18.04 20.87 -8.57
N LEU A 147 17.83 19.66 -8.06
CA LEU A 147 16.73 19.32 -7.16
C LEU A 147 16.93 19.89 -5.74
N ILE A 148 18.12 19.75 -5.16
CA ILE A 148 18.38 20.05 -3.74
C ILE A 148 19.10 21.41 -3.59
N GLY A 149 19.84 21.85 -4.61
CA GLY A 149 20.68 23.05 -4.53
C GLY A 149 21.99 22.82 -3.73
N CYS A 150 22.43 21.58 -3.56
CA CYS A 150 23.67 21.22 -2.86
C CYS A 150 24.91 21.44 -3.75
N ASN A 151 26.12 21.41 -3.14
CA ASN A 151 27.34 21.37 -3.92
C ASN A 151 27.56 19.98 -4.48
N ARG A 152 28.09 19.88 -5.72
CA ARG A 152 28.41 18.61 -6.36
C ARG A 152 29.37 17.74 -5.50
N ASN A 153 30.29 18.35 -4.77
CA ASN A 153 31.22 17.66 -3.90
C ASN A 153 30.58 17.04 -2.65
N ASP A 154 29.35 17.41 -2.33
CA ASP A 154 28.59 16.85 -1.20
C ASP A 154 27.86 15.56 -1.58
N ILE A 155 27.82 15.24 -2.88
CA ILE A 155 27.17 14.03 -3.41
C ILE A 155 28.16 12.87 -3.37
N LEU A 156 27.75 11.77 -2.73
CA LEU A 156 28.58 10.58 -2.61
C LEU A 156 28.28 9.59 -3.72
N ARG A 157 29.29 8.89 -4.20
CA ARG A 157 29.15 7.82 -5.20
C ARG A 157 29.38 6.49 -4.53
N ALA A 158 28.47 5.53 -4.72
CA ALA A 158 28.54 4.23 -4.06
C ALA A 158 28.03 3.09 -4.93
N SER A 159 28.40 1.88 -4.55
CA SER A 159 27.80 0.65 -5.05
C SER A 159 27.44 -0.26 -3.87
N GLY A 160 26.16 -0.41 -3.60
CA GLY A 160 25.69 -1.39 -2.62
C GLY A 160 26.06 -2.82 -2.96
N LYS A 161 26.28 -3.13 -4.25
CA LYS A 161 26.70 -4.45 -4.71
C LYS A 161 28.18 -4.75 -4.39
N THR A 162 29.08 -3.82 -4.66
CA THR A 162 30.53 -4.01 -4.49
C THR A 162 31.04 -3.56 -3.13
N GLY A 163 30.29 -2.69 -2.43
CA GLY A 163 30.71 -2.05 -1.18
C GLY A 163 31.52 -0.77 -1.37
N GLU A 164 31.77 -0.35 -2.61
CA GLU A 164 32.49 0.89 -2.93
C GLU A 164 31.73 2.11 -2.41
N GLY A 165 32.42 3.07 -1.77
CA GLY A 165 31.85 4.31 -1.23
C GLY A 165 31.05 4.16 0.07
N VAL A 166 30.90 2.96 0.63
CA VAL A 166 30.08 2.73 1.85
C VAL A 166 30.72 3.38 3.09
N GLU A 167 32.05 3.38 3.18
CA GLU A 167 32.77 4.05 4.26
C GLU A 167 32.55 5.57 4.24
N ASP A 168 32.53 6.17 3.04
CA ASP A 168 32.29 7.59 2.87
C ASP A 168 30.87 7.97 3.32
N ILE A 169 29.88 7.08 3.08
CA ILE A 169 28.52 7.27 3.58
C ILE A 169 28.50 7.27 5.11
N LEU A 170 29.15 6.30 5.77
CA LEU A 170 29.21 6.24 7.24
C LEU A 170 29.91 7.46 7.83
N ARG A 171 31.02 7.90 7.21
CA ARG A 171 31.74 9.12 7.60
C ARG A 171 30.83 10.33 7.48
N ALA A 172 30.12 10.50 6.36
CA ALA A 172 29.21 11.60 6.13
C ALA A 172 28.03 11.61 7.14
N VAL A 173 27.49 10.43 7.50
CA VAL A 173 26.48 10.31 8.55
C VAL A 173 27.00 10.85 9.90
N VAL A 174 28.22 10.48 10.30
CA VAL A 174 28.80 10.95 11.56
C VAL A 174 29.08 12.46 11.53
N GLU A 175 29.63 12.97 10.43
CA GLU A 175 30.10 14.36 10.32
C GLU A 175 28.96 15.34 10.05
N ARG A 176 27.95 14.94 9.26
CA ARG A 176 26.90 15.86 8.76
C ARG A 176 25.59 15.76 9.52
N VAL A 177 25.14 14.54 9.87
CA VAL A 177 23.88 14.38 10.62
C VAL A 177 24.03 14.97 12.01
N PRO A 178 23.17 15.93 12.44
CA PRO A 178 23.24 16.48 13.77
C PRO A 178 22.94 15.42 14.82
N HIS A 179 23.49 15.58 16.00
CA HIS A 179 23.11 14.73 17.12
C HIS A 179 21.72 15.10 17.62
N PRO A 180 20.97 14.14 18.21
CA PRO A 180 19.64 14.42 18.79
C PRO A 180 19.67 15.59 19.76
N GLN A 181 18.69 16.48 19.64
CA GLN A 181 18.47 17.60 20.54
C GLN A 181 17.44 17.20 21.56
N GLY A 182 17.54 17.70 22.78
CA GLY A 182 16.56 17.46 23.82
C GLY A 182 17.14 17.53 25.22
N ASN A 183 16.28 17.42 26.23
CA ASN A 183 16.66 17.55 27.63
C ASN A 183 16.38 16.23 28.39
N PRO A 184 17.41 15.49 28.84
CA PRO A 184 17.24 14.25 29.59
C PRO A 184 16.56 14.43 30.95
N ASP A 185 16.57 15.65 31.52
CA ASP A 185 15.94 15.95 32.80
C ASP A 185 14.49 16.45 32.67
N ALA A 186 14.00 16.63 31.45
CA ALA A 186 12.62 17.01 31.16
C ALA A 186 11.64 15.81 31.38
N PRO A 187 10.32 16.06 31.43
CA PRO A 187 9.34 14.98 31.37
C PRO A 187 9.55 14.11 30.12
N LEU A 188 9.32 12.81 30.29
CA LEU A 188 9.45 11.86 29.17
C LEU A 188 8.52 12.23 28.01
N GLN A 189 9.10 12.33 26.83
CA GLN A 189 8.43 12.43 25.54
C GLN A 189 9.14 11.47 24.57
N ALA A 190 8.47 10.37 24.22
CA ALA A 190 8.99 9.41 23.25
C ALA A 190 7.96 9.18 22.14
N LEU A 191 8.38 9.35 20.89
CA LEU A 191 7.55 9.17 19.70
C LEU A 191 7.52 7.70 19.30
N ILE A 192 6.34 7.11 19.20
CA ILE A 192 6.15 5.77 18.64
C ILE A 192 6.15 5.90 17.11
N PHE A 193 7.11 5.28 16.44
CA PHE A 193 7.19 5.30 14.99
C PHE A 193 6.76 3.98 14.32
N ASP A 194 6.79 2.84 15.07
CA ASP A 194 6.29 1.56 14.60
C ASP A 194 5.88 0.64 15.77
N SER A 195 5.18 -0.46 15.48
CA SER A 195 4.83 -1.48 16.46
C SER A 195 4.68 -2.87 15.84
N VAL A 196 5.03 -3.91 16.58
CA VAL A 196 4.94 -5.30 16.16
C VAL A 196 4.25 -6.13 17.24
N PHE A 197 3.31 -6.98 16.85
CA PHE A 197 2.68 -7.91 17.76
C PHE A 197 3.49 -9.20 17.89
N ASN A 198 3.78 -9.57 19.12
CA ASN A 198 4.40 -10.85 19.48
C ASN A 198 3.40 -11.69 20.28
N PRO A 199 3.09 -12.94 19.88
CA PRO A 199 2.10 -13.78 20.57
C PRO A 199 2.37 -14.03 22.06
N PHE A 200 3.64 -13.95 22.47
CA PHE A 200 4.07 -14.22 23.85
C PHE A 200 4.26 -12.95 24.70
N ARG A 201 4.63 -11.84 24.06
CA ARG A 201 5.00 -10.58 24.72
C ARG A 201 3.96 -9.47 24.55
N GLY A 202 2.95 -9.67 23.70
CA GLY A 202 2.00 -8.64 23.29
C GLY A 202 2.58 -7.67 22.27
N ILE A 203 2.08 -6.45 22.24
CA ILE A 203 2.57 -5.42 21.34
C ILE A 203 3.89 -4.86 21.85
N ILE A 204 4.88 -4.83 20.97
CA ILE A 204 6.19 -4.22 21.15
C ILE A 204 6.15 -2.92 20.38
N ALA A 205 6.20 -1.77 21.07
CA ALA A 205 6.23 -0.47 20.44
C ALA A 205 7.68 0.01 20.27
N TYR A 206 8.02 0.45 19.05
CA TYR A 206 9.31 1.06 18.72
C TYR A 206 9.20 2.56 18.84
N PHE A 207 10.15 3.17 19.53
CA PHE A 207 10.09 4.60 19.82
C PHE A 207 11.46 5.27 19.79
N LYS A 208 11.45 6.60 19.58
CA LYS A 208 12.58 7.49 19.79
C LYS A 208 12.28 8.42 20.97
N ILE A 209 13.24 8.59 21.87
CA ILE A 209 13.12 9.53 23.00
C ILE A 209 13.58 10.91 22.57
N GLU A 210 12.65 11.86 22.59
CA GLU A 210 12.98 13.27 22.36
C GLU A 210 13.41 13.98 23.63
N ASN A 211 12.71 13.73 24.74
CA ASN A 211 13.02 14.29 26.04
C ASN A 211 12.87 13.26 27.14
N GLY A 212 13.65 13.43 28.20
CA GLY A 212 13.54 12.61 29.40
C GLY A 212 14.27 11.28 29.30
N THR A 213 13.88 10.36 30.16
CA THR A 213 14.48 9.03 30.33
C THR A 213 13.37 8.05 30.65
N ILE A 214 13.44 6.82 30.14
CA ILE A 214 12.53 5.72 30.48
C ILE A 214 13.32 4.56 31.09
N ARG A 215 12.78 3.92 32.10
CA ARG A 215 13.38 2.79 32.79
C ARG A 215 12.44 1.59 32.86
N LYS A 216 13.02 0.42 32.92
CA LYS A 216 12.28 -0.79 33.26
C LYS A 216 11.50 -0.60 34.57
N GLY A 217 10.20 -0.90 34.56
CA GLY A 217 9.28 -0.76 35.69
C GLY A 217 8.58 0.59 35.79
N ASP A 218 8.91 1.57 34.94
CA ASP A 218 8.23 2.85 34.95
C ASP A 218 6.76 2.70 34.53
N LYS A 219 5.91 3.50 35.16
CA LYS A 219 4.50 3.62 34.79
C LYS A 219 4.37 4.70 33.73
N VAL A 220 3.96 4.28 32.57
CA VAL A 220 3.85 5.13 31.38
C VAL A 220 2.41 5.29 30.92
N LYS A 221 2.15 6.38 30.24
CA LYS A 221 0.87 6.70 29.60
C LYS A 221 1.11 7.00 28.12
N PHE A 222 0.27 6.46 27.26
CA PHE A 222 0.16 6.84 25.87
C PHE A 222 -0.71 8.08 25.78
N PHE A 223 -0.18 9.18 25.27
CA PHE A 223 -0.76 10.51 25.44
C PHE A 223 -2.14 10.63 24.74
N ASN A 224 -2.24 10.19 23.48
CA ASN A 224 -3.45 10.34 22.68
C ASN A 224 -4.52 9.27 23.02
N THR A 225 -4.11 8.02 23.23
CA THR A 225 -5.05 6.95 23.61
C THR A 225 -5.46 7.03 25.08
N GLY A 226 -4.66 7.70 25.91
CA GLY A 226 -4.90 7.83 27.34
C GLY A 226 -4.64 6.56 28.16
N MET A 227 -4.20 5.48 27.52
CA MET A 227 -3.98 4.18 28.16
C MET A 227 -2.72 4.18 29.01
N GLU A 228 -2.77 3.47 30.14
CA GLU A 228 -1.70 3.43 31.15
C GLU A 228 -1.15 2.00 31.29
N TYR A 229 0.16 1.88 31.25
CA TYR A 229 0.86 0.61 31.32
C TYR A 229 2.13 0.69 32.18
N THR A 230 2.70 -0.47 32.46
CA THR A 230 4.05 -0.56 33.06
C THR A 230 5.04 -0.98 31.99
N ALA A 231 6.19 -0.33 31.95
CA ALA A 231 7.30 -0.71 31.07
C ALA A 231 7.98 -1.99 31.62
N ASP A 232 7.46 -3.17 31.28
CA ASP A 232 7.99 -4.44 31.75
C ASP A 232 9.43 -4.67 31.29
N GLU A 233 9.72 -4.25 30.06
CA GLU A 233 11.03 -4.28 29.46
C GLU A 233 11.22 -3.06 28.53
N VAL A 234 12.40 -2.48 28.55
CA VAL A 234 12.87 -1.49 27.59
C VAL A 234 14.23 -1.93 27.04
N GLY A 235 14.55 -1.57 25.83
CA GLY A 235 15.81 -1.98 25.22
C GLY A 235 16.05 -1.38 23.84
N VAL A 236 17.15 -1.77 23.24
CA VAL A 236 17.57 -1.34 21.89
C VAL A 236 17.46 -2.50 20.90
N LEU A 237 17.30 -2.15 19.65
CA LEU A 237 17.22 -3.10 18.53
C LEU A 237 18.60 -3.17 17.86
N LYS A 238 19.23 -4.33 17.95
CA LYS A 238 20.30 -4.75 17.06
C LYS A 238 19.70 -5.78 16.08
N MET A 239 20.43 -6.83 15.74
CA MET A 239 19.80 -7.98 15.04
C MET A 239 18.78 -8.69 15.94
N ASP A 240 18.97 -8.58 17.27
CA ASP A 240 18.07 -9.06 18.30
C ASP A 240 17.68 -7.90 19.22
N MET A 241 16.57 -8.08 19.95
CA MET A 241 16.17 -7.16 21.02
C MET A 241 17.09 -7.31 22.22
N ILE A 242 17.80 -6.24 22.58
CA ILE A 242 18.72 -6.20 23.72
C ILE A 242 18.13 -5.35 24.83
N ALA A 243 17.70 -6.02 25.90
CA ALA A 243 17.14 -5.35 27.08
C ALA A 243 18.16 -4.41 27.74
N ARG A 244 17.68 -3.25 28.18
CA ARG A 244 18.44 -2.23 28.92
C ARG A 244 17.72 -1.88 30.20
N ASN A 245 18.43 -1.32 31.16
CA ASN A 245 17.82 -0.82 32.40
C ASN A 245 17.16 0.54 32.19
N GLU A 246 17.74 1.36 31.33
CA GLU A 246 17.23 2.68 30.98
C GLU A 246 17.58 3.05 29.53
N LEU A 247 16.78 3.91 28.94
CA LEU A 247 17.03 4.63 27.68
C LEU A 247 16.84 6.13 27.94
N ARG A 248 17.62 6.96 27.24
CA ARG A 248 17.69 8.40 27.45
C ARG A 248 17.38 9.17 26.16
N THR A 249 17.22 10.46 26.31
CA THR A 249 17.07 11.40 25.19
C THR A 249 18.03 11.09 24.04
N GLY A 250 17.47 10.94 22.83
CA GLY A 250 18.17 10.59 21.61
C GLY A 250 18.25 9.09 21.31
N ASP A 251 17.95 8.23 22.27
CA ASP A 251 17.94 6.78 22.04
C ASP A 251 16.72 6.36 21.23
N VAL A 252 16.95 5.43 20.31
CA VAL A 252 15.94 4.66 19.60
C VAL A 252 15.86 3.27 20.24
N GLY A 253 14.66 2.83 20.57
CA GLY A 253 14.50 1.57 21.28
C GLY A 253 13.08 1.03 21.23
N TYR A 254 12.82 0.04 22.07
CA TYR A 254 11.52 -0.61 22.18
C TYR A 254 11.03 -0.66 23.63
N ILE A 255 9.70 -0.79 23.78
CA ILE A 255 9.01 -1.06 25.04
C ILE A 255 8.10 -2.26 24.89
N ILE A 256 8.11 -3.11 25.94
CA ILE A 256 7.17 -4.21 26.13
C ILE A 256 6.38 -3.92 27.40
N SER A 257 5.06 -3.92 27.29
CA SER A 257 4.14 -3.57 28.38
C SER A 257 2.94 -4.53 28.45
N GLY A 258 3.04 -5.71 27.83
CA GLY A 258 1.97 -6.72 27.84
C GLY A 258 0.66 -6.30 27.16
N ILE A 259 0.70 -5.31 26.29
CA ILE A 259 -0.46 -4.76 25.58
C ILE A 259 -0.96 -5.79 24.57
N LYS A 260 -2.27 -6.04 24.56
CA LYS A 260 -2.88 -7.08 23.70
C LYS A 260 -3.79 -6.50 22.62
N ASP A 261 -4.28 -5.27 22.77
CA ASP A 261 -5.16 -4.61 21.81
C ASP A 261 -4.37 -3.53 21.03
N SER A 262 -4.37 -3.61 19.71
CA SER A 262 -3.72 -2.63 18.84
C SER A 262 -4.32 -1.23 18.93
N LYS A 263 -5.56 -1.11 19.42
CA LYS A 263 -6.20 0.19 19.64
C LYS A 263 -5.57 1.00 20.76
N ASP A 264 -4.88 0.33 21.68
CA ASP A 264 -4.24 0.96 22.85
C ASP A 264 -2.89 1.59 22.49
N VAL A 265 -2.25 1.13 21.41
CA VAL A 265 -0.97 1.66 20.91
C VAL A 265 -1.14 2.09 19.47
N LYS A 266 -1.08 3.39 19.21
CA LYS A 266 -1.14 3.94 17.88
C LYS A 266 0.24 4.47 17.47
N VAL A 267 0.66 4.14 16.26
CA VAL A 267 1.86 4.73 15.67
C VAL A 267 1.67 6.24 15.56
N GLY A 268 2.71 7.00 15.93
CA GLY A 268 2.66 8.46 16.05
C GLY A 268 2.20 8.97 17.41
N ASP A 269 1.80 8.10 18.34
CA ASP A 269 1.48 8.52 19.72
C ASP A 269 2.75 8.82 20.53
N THR A 270 2.58 9.52 21.64
CA THR A 270 3.67 9.94 22.53
C THR A 270 3.58 9.15 23.83
N ILE A 271 4.70 8.52 24.23
CA ILE A 271 4.84 7.89 25.55
C ILE A 271 5.32 8.93 26.54
N THR A 272 4.65 9.00 27.71
CA THR A 272 5.05 9.87 28.83
C THR A 272 4.90 9.15 30.17
N HIS A 273 5.48 9.69 31.25
CA HIS A 273 5.29 9.13 32.60
C HIS A 273 3.93 9.54 33.19
N ILE A 274 3.29 8.64 33.93
CA ILE A 274 2.06 8.96 34.67
C ILE A 274 2.34 9.97 35.79
N SER A 275 3.47 9.82 36.49
CA SER A 275 3.84 10.65 37.64
C SER A 275 4.30 12.07 37.25
N ARG A 276 4.85 12.23 36.04
CA ARG A 276 5.34 13.50 35.50
C ARG A 276 5.05 13.57 34.01
N PRO A 277 3.78 13.75 33.63
CA PRO A 277 3.39 13.78 32.23
C PRO A 277 3.95 15.00 31.50
N CYS A 278 4.21 14.85 30.21
CA CYS A 278 4.54 15.98 29.34
C CYS A 278 3.29 16.86 29.12
N GLU A 279 3.52 18.14 28.84
CA GLU A 279 2.43 19.10 28.66
C GLU A 279 1.70 18.92 27.31
N ARG A 280 2.40 18.44 26.30
CA ARG A 280 1.85 18.21 24.95
C ARG A 280 2.51 17.00 24.30
N ALA A 281 1.75 16.34 23.42
CA ALA A 281 2.27 15.28 22.58
C ALA A 281 3.31 15.84 21.57
N ILE A 282 4.17 14.96 21.07
CA ILE A 282 5.01 15.24 19.92
C ILE A 282 4.09 15.48 18.72
N SER A 283 4.36 16.52 17.93
CA SER A 283 3.55 16.88 16.76
C SER A 283 3.60 15.80 15.69
N GLY A 284 2.52 15.68 14.91
CA GLY A 284 2.49 14.81 13.74
C GLY A 284 1.66 13.54 13.91
N PHE A 285 0.95 13.34 15.03
CA PHE A 285 -0.04 12.26 15.10
C PHE A 285 -1.18 12.51 14.11
N GLN A 286 -1.35 11.61 13.16
CA GLN A 286 -2.49 11.59 12.24
C GLN A 286 -3.06 10.18 12.22
N GLU A 287 -4.36 10.07 12.19
CA GLU A 287 -5.02 8.78 12.03
C GLU A 287 -5.00 8.38 10.56
N VAL A 288 -4.46 7.21 10.27
CA VAL A 288 -4.42 6.67 8.90
C VAL A 288 -5.83 6.31 8.49
N LYS A 289 -6.30 6.86 7.39
CA LYS A 289 -7.59 6.52 6.81
C LYS A 289 -7.38 5.63 5.57
N PRO A 290 -8.01 4.46 5.53
CA PRO A 290 -7.98 3.64 4.33
C PRO A 290 -8.68 4.36 3.18
N MET A 291 -8.16 4.17 1.96
CA MET A 291 -8.64 4.84 0.75
C MET A 291 -9.24 3.88 -0.26
N VAL A 292 -8.83 2.62 -0.21
CA VAL A 292 -9.31 1.55 -1.09
C VAL A 292 -10.04 0.52 -0.24
N PHE A 293 -11.23 0.12 -0.68
CA PHE A 293 -12.06 -0.82 0.05
C PHE A 293 -12.43 -2.01 -0.83
N ALA A 294 -12.27 -3.22 -0.30
CA ALA A 294 -12.73 -4.44 -0.95
C ALA A 294 -13.39 -5.39 0.05
N GLY A 295 -14.34 -6.18 -0.42
CA GLY A 295 -14.87 -7.30 0.35
C GLY A 295 -13.89 -8.47 0.29
N VAL A 296 -13.63 -9.10 1.42
CA VAL A 296 -12.77 -10.28 1.56
C VAL A 296 -13.61 -11.42 2.11
N TYR A 297 -13.73 -12.49 1.34
CA TYR A 297 -14.60 -13.62 1.66
C TYR A 297 -13.80 -14.92 1.66
N PRO A 298 -14.05 -15.85 2.60
CA PRO A 298 -13.41 -17.15 2.56
C PRO A 298 -13.96 -17.97 1.38
N ILE A 299 -13.14 -18.83 0.77
CA ILE A 299 -13.61 -19.74 -0.29
C ILE A 299 -14.61 -20.74 0.29
N ASP A 300 -14.31 -21.31 1.45
CA ASP A 300 -15.25 -22.16 2.20
C ASP A 300 -15.98 -21.31 3.24
N PRO A 301 -17.32 -21.22 3.20
CA PRO A 301 -18.10 -20.46 4.18
C PRO A 301 -17.87 -20.89 5.64
N SER A 302 -17.41 -22.12 5.90
CA SER A 302 -17.09 -22.61 7.24
C SER A 302 -15.86 -21.94 7.85
N ASP A 303 -15.00 -21.32 7.03
CA ASP A 303 -13.78 -20.63 7.44
C ASP A 303 -14.00 -19.17 7.85
N TYR A 304 -15.24 -18.69 7.94
CA TYR A 304 -15.54 -17.30 8.32
C TYR A 304 -14.88 -16.87 9.64
N GLU A 305 -14.99 -17.71 10.69
CA GLU A 305 -14.38 -17.38 12.00
C GLU A 305 -12.84 -17.47 11.97
N ASN A 306 -12.28 -18.37 11.15
CA ASN A 306 -10.83 -18.47 10.92
C ASN A 306 -10.32 -17.20 10.18
N LEU A 307 -11.04 -16.73 9.17
CA LEU A 307 -10.73 -15.49 8.46
C LEU A 307 -10.78 -14.29 9.39
N ARG A 308 -11.80 -14.22 10.25
CA ARG A 308 -11.91 -13.16 11.27
C ARG A 308 -10.69 -13.13 12.17
N ALA A 309 -10.32 -14.28 12.74
CA ALA A 309 -9.15 -14.39 13.61
C ALA A 309 -7.84 -14.04 12.90
N SER A 310 -7.73 -14.36 11.61
CA SER A 310 -6.57 -14.02 10.79
C SER A 310 -6.48 -12.52 10.51
N LEU A 311 -7.60 -11.87 10.17
CA LEU A 311 -7.67 -10.42 10.00
C LEU A 311 -7.38 -9.66 11.31
N GLU A 312 -7.90 -10.14 12.45
CA GLU A 312 -7.58 -9.56 13.77
C GLU A 312 -6.07 -9.63 14.06
N LYS A 313 -5.41 -10.75 13.76
CA LYS A 313 -3.96 -10.89 13.92
C LYS A 313 -3.17 -10.01 12.97
N LEU A 314 -3.60 -9.89 11.70
CA LEU A 314 -2.97 -8.99 10.74
C LEU A 314 -3.08 -7.54 11.20
N GLN A 315 -4.24 -7.11 11.68
CA GLN A 315 -4.47 -5.75 12.17
C GLN A 315 -3.58 -5.37 13.37
N LEU A 316 -3.18 -6.36 14.19
CA LEU A 316 -2.22 -6.13 15.28
C LEU A 316 -0.84 -5.68 14.76
N ASN A 317 -0.48 -6.11 13.55
CA ASN A 317 0.79 -5.79 12.91
C ASN A 317 0.67 -4.73 11.80
N ASP A 318 -0.55 -4.29 11.50
CA ASP A 318 -0.84 -3.40 10.39
C ASP A 318 -1.97 -2.45 10.81
N ALA A 319 -1.58 -1.32 11.36
CA ALA A 319 -2.51 -0.31 11.89
C ALA A 319 -3.39 0.34 10.80
N ALA A 320 -2.98 0.24 9.54
CA ALA A 320 -3.71 0.78 8.41
C ALA A 320 -4.85 -0.13 7.94
N LEU A 321 -4.78 -1.44 8.23
CA LEU A 321 -5.82 -2.39 7.88
C LEU A 321 -7.05 -2.19 8.78
N THR A 322 -8.17 -1.87 8.16
CA THR A 322 -9.48 -1.84 8.85
C THR A 322 -10.40 -2.89 8.27
N PHE A 323 -11.24 -3.49 9.10
CA PHE A 323 -12.24 -4.44 8.60
C PHE A 323 -13.53 -4.39 9.43
N SER A 324 -14.64 -4.68 8.78
CA SER A 324 -15.97 -4.80 9.37
C SER A 324 -16.74 -5.96 8.75
N PRO A 325 -17.61 -6.64 9.49
CA PRO A 325 -18.44 -7.71 8.94
C PRO A 325 -19.26 -7.24 7.74
N GLU A 326 -19.28 -8.05 6.70
CA GLU A 326 -20.08 -7.82 5.50
C GLU A 326 -20.73 -9.14 5.05
N SER A 327 -21.86 -9.03 4.35
CA SER A 327 -22.51 -10.18 3.72
C SER A 327 -22.80 -9.87 2.26
N SER A 328 -22.52 -10.86 1.42
CA SER A 328 -22.83 -10.85 -0.01
C SER A 328 -23.85 -11.95 -0.32
N VAL A 329 -24.83 -11.65 -1.16
CA VAL A 329 -25.80 -12.65 -1.62
C VAL A 329 -25.10 -13.76 -2.43
N ALA A 330 -24.03 -13.40 -3.15
CA ALA A 330 -23.27 -14.32 -3.99
C ALA A 330 -22.19 -15.10 -3.23
N LEU A 331 -21.51 -14.47 -2.25
CA LEU A 331 -20.31 -15.00 -1.59
C LEU A 331 -20.54 -15.41 -0.11
N GLY A 332 -21.72 -15.09 0.46
CA GLY A 332 -22.01 -15.36 1.86
C GLY A 332 -21.44 -14.34 2.83
N PHE A 333 -20.98 -14.79 4.00
CA PHE A 333 -20.40 -13.91 5.02
C PHE A 333 -18.91 -13.68 4.79
N GLY A 334 -18.46 -12.46 4.98
CA GLY A 334 -17.08 -12.02 4.83
C GLY A 334 -16.85 -10.70 5.56
N PHE A 335 -15.84 -9.97 5.12
CA PHE A 335 -15.46 -8.70 5.72
C PHE A 335 -15.24 -7.64 4.64
N ARG A 336 -15.71 -6.43 4.89
CA ARG A 336 -15.32 -5.23 4.16
C ARG A 336 -14.02 -4.74 4.76
N CYS A 337 -12.94 -4.84 4.00
CA CYS A 337 -11.61 -4.39 4.40
C CYS A 337 -11.26 -3.07 3.75
N GLY A 338 -10.59 -2.19 4.51
CA GLY A 338 -10.03 -0.94 4.03
C GLY A 338 -8.50 -1.03 3.99
N PHE A 339 -7.92 -0.51 2.91
CA PHE A 339 -6.51 -0.56 2.58
C PHE A 339 -5.99 0.82 2.20
N LEU A 340 -4.68 1.05 2.32
CA LEU A 340 -4.03 2.29 1.88
C LEU A 340 -4.07 2.44 0.35
N GLY A 341 -3.83 1.34 -0.35
CA GLY A 341 -3.82 1.27 -1.80
C GLY A 341 -3.92 -0.16 -2.31
N LEU A 342 -3.69 -0.36 -3.61
CA LEU A 342 -3.75 -1.69 -4.23
C LEU A 342 -2.64 -2.61 -3.78
N LEU A 343 -1.40 -2.11 -3.70
CA LEU A 343 -0.27 -2.92 -3.26
C LEU A 343 -0.49 -3.41 -1.83
N HIS A 344 -1.01 -2.54 -0.96
CA HIS A 344 -1.35 -2.92 0.40
C HIS A 344 -2.41 -4.04 0.42
N MET A 345 -3.46 -3.93 -0.41
CA MET A 345 -4.49 -4.98 -0.55
C MET A 345 -3.88 -6.32 -1.01
N GLU A 346 -3.01 -6.31 -2.01
CA GLU A 346 -2.33 -7.51 -2.50
C GLU A 346 -1.43 -8.15 -1.43
N ILE A 347 -0.70 -7.33 -0.68
CA ILE A 347 0.16 -7.80 0.42
C ILE A 347 -0.69 -8.47 1.51
N VAL A 348 -1.79 -7.85 1.93
CA VAL A 348 -2.70 -8.44 2.93
C VAL A 348 -3.27 -9.76 2.42
N GLN A 349 -3.66 -9.85 1.15
CA GLN A 349 -4.16 -11.08 0.55
C GLN A 349 -3.09 -12.19 0.52
N GLU A 350 -1.87 -11.88 0.11
CA GLU A 350 -0.77 -12.87 0.12
C GLU A 350 -0.37 -13.29 1.54
N ARG A 351 -0.44 -12.38 2.51
CA ARG A 351 -0.21 -12.71 3.92
C ARG A 351 -1.29 -13.63 4.49
N LEU A 352 -2.57 -13.42 4.13
CA LEU A 352 -3.65 -14.33 4.50
C LEU A 352 -3.39 -15.75 3.98
N ASP A 353 -2.95 -15.87 2.73
CA ASP A 353 -2.60 -17.16 2.13
C ASP A 353 -1.37 -17.79 2.81
N ARG A 354 -0.24 -17.09 2.87
CA ARG A 354 1.05 -17.65 3.32
C ARG A 354 1.17 -17.84 4.84
N GLU A 355 0.74 -16.85 5.62
CA GLU A 355 0.90 -16.87 7.10
C GLU A 355 -0.23 -17.65 7.79
N PHE A 356 -1.45 -17.64 7.21
CA PHE A 356 -2.64 -18.22 7.84
C PHE A 356 -3.25 -19.36 7.04
N ASN A 357 -2.69 -19.71 5.87
CA ASN A 357 -3.23 -20.72 4.94
C ASN A 357 -4.73 -20.48 4.66
N MET A 358 -5.07 -19.21 4.43
CA MET A 358 -6.44 -18.74 4.24
C MET A 358 -6.65 -18.27 2.80
N ASP A 359 -7.25 -19.13 1.99
CA ASP A 359 -7.66 -18.79 0.64
C ASP A 359 -8.90 -17.89 0.64
N VAL A 360 -8.79 -16.70 0.03
CA VAL A 360 -9.86 -15.71 0.03
C VAL A 360 -10.25 -15.25 -1.37
N ILE A 361 -11.48 -14.80 -1.50
CA ILE A 361 -11.99 -14.11 -2.67
C ILE A 361 -12.08 -12.62 -2.32
N THR A 362 -11.42 -11.77 -3.10
CA THR A 362 -11.54 -10.32 -3.01
C THR A 362 -12.50 -9.79 -4.07
N THR A 363 -13.37 -8.86 -3.67
CA THR A 363 -14.25 -8.16 -4.62
C THR A 363 -13.49 -7.06 -5.35
N VAL A 364 -14.13 -6.46 -6.36
CA VAL A 364 -13.57 -5.28 -7.06
C VAL A 364 -13.30 -4.18 -6.03
N PRO A 365 -12.07 -3.63 -5.98
CA PRO A 365 -11.76 -2.53 -5.09
C PRO A 365 -12.54 -1.28 -5.48
N ASN A 366 -13.01 -0.58 -4.47
CA ASN A 366 -13.71 0.70 -4.60
C ASN A 366 -13.03 1.74 -3.70
N VAL A 367 -13.20 3.00 -4.04
CA VAL A 367 -12.78 4.11 -3.19
C VAL A 367 -13.93 4.53 -2.26
N SER A 368 -13.64 5.41 -1.31
CA SER A 368 -14.66 6.03 -0.47
C SER A 368 -15.38 7.14 -1.25
N TYR A 369 -16.71 7.10 -1.28
CA TYR A 369 -17.52 8.13 -1.92
C TYR A 369 -18.35 8.88 -0.87
N MET A 370 -18.47 10.20 -1.02
CA MET A 370 -19.36 11.02 -0.21
C MET A 370 -20.68 11.20 -0.96
N VAL A 371 -21.76 10.67 -0.41
CA VAL A 371 -23.10 10.74 -1.00
C VAL A 371 -23.92 11.76 -0.24
N TYR A 372 -24.34 12.79 -0.94
CA TYR A 372 -25.19 13.85 -0.43
C TYR A 372 -26.64 13.57 -0.77
N ASP A 373 -27.52 13.59 0.21
CA ASP A 373 -28.95 13.45 0.00
C ASP A 373 -29.64 14.81 -0.18
N LYS A 374 -30.84 14.81 -0.77
CA LYS A 374 -31.66 16.02 -1.00
C LYS A 374 -32.11 16.69 0.30
N GLN A 375 -31.93 16.08 1.46
CA GLN A 375 -32.31 16.62 2.77
C GLN A 375 -31.09 17.26 3.48
N GLY A 376 -29.88 17.24 2.85
CA GLY A 376 -28.64 17.80 3.39
C GLY A 376 -27.84 16.82 4.26
N GLY A 377 -28.24 15.53 4.31
CA GLY A 377 -27.44 14.48 4.94
C GLY A 377 -26.25 14.08 4.07
N VAL A 378 -25.12 13.72 4.71
CA VAL A 378 -23.93 13.20 4.05
C VAL A 378 -23.65 11.80 4.55
N LYS A 379 -23.46 10.85 3.63
CA LYS A 379 -23.15 9.47 3.95
C LYS A 379 -21.89 9.04 3.19
N GLU A 380 -20.92 8.52 3.93
CA GLU A 380 -19.75 7.87 3.34
C GLU A 380 -20.13 6.46 2.87
N VAL A 381 -19.80 6.11 1.63
CA VAL A 381 -20.15 4.83 0.98
C VAL A 381 -18.91 4.20 0.39
N HIS A 382 -18.54 3.02 0.91
CA HIS A 382 -17.39 2.23 0.45
C HIS A 382 -17.81 1.03 -0.43
N ASN A 383 -19.11 0.69 -0.41
CA ASN A 383 -19.67 -0.44 -1.15
C ASN A 383 -20.79 0.05 -2.06
N PRO A 384 -20.76 -0.25 -3.38
CA PRO A 384 -21.84 0.10 -4.29
C PRO A 384 -23.23 -0.40 -3.85
N SER A 385 -23.29 -1.51 -3.11
CA SER A 385 -24.56 -2.04 -2.56
C SER A 385 -25.14 -1.18 -1.44
N GLY A 386 -24.32 -0.35 -0.79
CA GLY A 386 -24.76 0.59 0.26
C GLY A 386 -25.25 1.93 -0.27
N LEU A 387 -25.28 2.12 -1.60
CA LEU A 387 -25.73 3.35 -2.22
C LEU A 387 -27.24 3.53 -1.98
N PRO A 388 -27.70 4.70 -1.50
CA PRO A 388 -29.12 5.00 -1.39
C PRO A 388 -29.85 4.96 -2.75
N ASP A 389 -31.19 4.95 -2.72
CA ASP A 389 -31.94 5.08 -3.95
C ASP A 389 -31.59 6.36 -4.69
N THR A 390 -31.36 6.25 -6.01
CA THR A 390 -30.90 7.36 -6.86
C THR A 390 -31.84 8.56 -6.83
N THR A 391 -33.12 8.34 -6.48
CA THR A 391 -34.10 9.43 -6.34
C THR A 391 -33.87 10.31 -5.11
N MET A 392 -33.21 9.79 -4.09
CA MET A 392 -32.87 10.49 -2.85
C MET A 392 -31.51 11.20 -2.91
N ILE A 393 -30.65 10.82 -3.86
CA ILE A 393 -29.32 11.40 -4.02
C ILE A 393 -29.41 12.78 -4.69
N ASP A 394 -28.75 13.77 -4.12
CA ASP A 394 -28.50 15.07 -4.74
C ASP A 394 -27.29 14.99 -5.65
N HIS A 395 -26.12 14.70 -5.08
CA HIS A 395 -24.90 14.45 -5.82
C HIS A 395 -23.97 13.49 -5.08
N ILE A 396 -22.94 13.00 -5.79
CA ILE A 396 -21.90 12.13 -5.24
C ILE A 396 -20.56 12.79 -5.49
N GLU A 397 -19.73 12.83 -4.46
CA GLU A 397 -18.34 13.26 -4.58
C GLU A 397 -17.40 12.06 -4.52
N GLU A 398 -16.37 12.09 -5.36
CA GLU A 398 -15.29 11.11 -5.38
C GLU A 398 -13.96 11.74 -4.99
N PRO A 399 -13.02 10.98 -4.41
CA PRO A 399 -11.70 11.50 -4.06
C PRO A 399 -10.85 11.74 -5.29
N TYR A 400 -10.24 12.90 -5.36
CA TYR A 400 -9.26 13.30 -6.37
C TYR A 400 -7.86 13.30 -5.77
N ILE A 401 -6.89 12.93 -6.59
CA ILE A 401 -5.47 12.93 -6.26
C ILE A 401 -4.73 13.98 -7.09
N LYS A 402 -3.69 14.56 -6.51
CA LYS A 402 -2.60 15.20 -7.25
C LYS A 402 -1.54 14.15 -7.56
N ALA A 403 -1.41 13.82 -8.83
CA ALA A 403 -0.46 12.86 -9.34
C ALA A 403 0.75 13.56 -9.94
N SER A 404 1.95 13.07 -9.62
CA SER A 404 3.22 13.45 -10.25
C SER A 404 3.75 12.27 -11.05
N ILE A 405 4.04 12.50 -12.32
CA ILE A 405 4.61 11.50 -13.24
C ILE A 405 5.90 12.04 -13.82
N ILE A 406 7.02 11.42 -13.49
CA ILE A 406 8.31 11.75 -14.08
C ILE A 406 8.62 10.76 -15.20
N THR A 407 8.96 11.28 -16.37
CA THR A 407 9.20 10.47 -17.56
C THR A 407 10.20 11.14 -18.51
N ASP A 408 10.66 10.39 -19.52
CA ASP A 408 11.38 10.97 -20.65
C ASP A 408 10.41 11.70 -21.59
N SER A 409 10.86 12.79 -22.20
CA SER A 409 10.07 13.66 -23.10
C SER A 409 9.42 12.91 -24.28
N ASN A 410 10.01 11.79 -24.72
CA ASN A 410 9.46 10.95 -25.80
C ASN A 410 8.14 10.28 -25.42
N PHE A 411 7.84 10.11 -24.15
CA PHE A 411 6.63 9.43 -23.64
C PHE A 411 5.52 10.39 -23.20
N ILE A 412 5.72 11.72 -23.28
CA ILE A 412 4.72 12.71 -22.85
C ILE A 412 3.38 12.47 -23.55
N GLY A 413 3.38 12.34 -24.90
CA GLY A 413 2.14 12.18 -25.66
C GLY A 413 1.31 10.96 -25.25
N PRO A 414 1.87 9.74 -25.22
CA PRO A 414 1.18 8.54 -24.72
C PRO A 414 0.69 8.65 -23.28
N ILE A 415 1.48 9.24 -22.37
CA ILE A 415 1.11 9.41 -20.96
C ILE A 415 0.00 10.44 -20.80
N MET A 416 0.09 11.57 -21.50
CA MET A 416 -0.99 12.58 -21.56
C MET A 416 -2.30 11.93 -21.98
N LYS A 417 -2.28 11.11 -23.04
CA LYS A 417 -3.46 10.40 -23.50
C LYS A 417 -4.01 9.46 -22.43
N LEU A 418 -3.15 8.67 -21.78
CA LEU A 418 -3.57 7.77 -20.69
C LEU A 418 -4.26 8.53 -19.56
N CYS A 419 -3.67 9.64 -19.11
CA CYS A 419 -4.23 10.45 -18.04
C CYS A 419 -5.58 11.08 -18.43
N LEU A 420 -5.69 11.61 -19.64
CA LEU A 420 -6.94 12.17 -20.17
C LEU A 420 -8.05 11.10 -20.31
N ASP A 421 -7.70 9.90 -20.79
CA ASP A 421 -8.63 8.76 -20.87
C ASP A 421 -9.12 8.33 -19.47
N LYS A 422 -8.35 8.62 -18.42
CA LYS A 422 -8.68 8.42 -17.01
C LYS A 422 -9.26 9.67 -16.34
N ARG A 423 -9.85 10.57 -17.09
CA ARG A 423 -10.47 11.82 -16.60
C ARG A 423 -9.49 12.76 -15.87
N GLY A 424 -8.19 12.60 -16.11
CA GLY A 424 -7.16 13.45 -15.52
C GLY A 424 -7.12 14.81 -16.17
N GLU A 425 -6.89 15.85 -15.38
CA GLU A 425 -6.67 17.22 -15.82
C GLU A 425 -5.21 17.58 -15.59
N LEU A 426 -4.51 18.04 -16.63
CA LEU A 426 -3.13 18.50 -16.51
C LEU A 426 -3.10 19.82 -15.74
N ILE A 427 -2.38 19.85 -14.61
CA ILE A 427 -2.16 21.05 -13.81
C ILE A 427 -0.93 21.79 -14.30
N LYS A 428 0.20 21.06 -14.45
CA LYS A 428 1.51 21.64 -14.75
C LYS A 428 2.38 20.62 -15.47
N GLN A 429 3.30 21.13 -16.29
CA GLN A 429 4.38 20.37 -16.90
C GLN A 429 5.68 21.11 -16.67
N GLU A 430 6.68 20.44 -16.13
CA GLU A 430 8.00 20.99 -15.82
C GLU A 430 9.10 20.12 -16.40
N TYR A 431 10.16 20.75 -16.91
CA TYR A 431 11.37 20.05 -17.32
C TYR A 431 12.34 20.06 -16.12
N ILE A 432 12.72 18.89 -15.64
CA ILE A 432 13.62 18.74 -14.49
C ILE A 432 15.05 18.89 -14.97
N SER A 433 15.49 18.09 -15.95
CA SER A 433 16.84 18.12 -16.51
C SER A 433 16.86 17.41 -17.86
N GLY A 434 17.59 17.94 -18.83
CA GLY A 434 17.76 17.32 -20.14
C GLY A 434 16.44 16.93 -20.80
N ASN A 435 16.19 15.64 -20.96
CA ASN A 435 14.97 15.08 -21.57
C ASN A 435 13.91 14.67 -20.54
N ARG A 436 14.13 14.89 -19.24
CA ARG A 436 13.20 14.46 -18.18
C ARG A 436 12.15 15.53 -17.90
N VAL A 437 10.91 15.10 -17.83
CA VAL A 437 9.74 15.94 -17.61
C VAL A 437 8.91 15.40 -16.47
N GLU A 438 8.46 16.30 -15.62
CA GLU A 438 7.46 16.04 -14.59
C GLU A 438 6.10 16.57 -15.04
N LEU A 439 5.10 15.70 -14.99
CA LEU A 439 3.73 15.99 -15.35
C LEU A 439 2.87 15.92 -14.09
N HIS A 440 2.20 17.02 -13.76
CA HIS A 440 1.28 17.08 -12.63
C HIS A 440 -0.17 17.01 -13.12
N PHE A 441 -0.91 16.05 -12.61
CA PHE A 441 -2.31 15.83 -12.95
C PHE A 441 -3.21 15.84 -11.72
N MET A 442 -4.43 16.31 -11.89
CA MET A 442 -5.55 16.03 -11.01
C MET A 442 -6.35 14.86 -11.60
N ILE A 443 -6.42 13.73 -10.89
CA ILE A 443 -7.06 12.49 -11.41
C ILE A 443 -7.99 11.93 -10.32
N PRO A 444 -9.21 11.43 -10.66
CA PRO A 444 -10.02 10.70 -9.70
C PRO A 444 -9.31 9.42 -9.24
N LEU A 445 -9.24 9.20 -7.92
CA LEU A 445 -8.57 8.03 -7.35
C LEU A 445 -9.13 6.71 -7.90
N GLY A 446 -10.45 6.62 -8.09
CA GLY A 446 -11.09 5.41 -8.62
C GLY A 446 -10.63 4.99 -10.01
N GLU A 447 -10.10 5.92 -10.82
CA GLU A 447 -9.62 5.64 -12.17
C GLU A 447 -8.20 5.06 -12.19
N ILE A 448 -7.42 5.25 -11.12
CA ILE A 448 -6.04 4.74 -11.05
C ILE A 448 -5.94 3.38 -10.34
N VAL A 449 -6.96 3.03 -9.51
CA VAL A 449 -6.93 1.85 -8.65
C VAL A 449 -6.83 0.53 -9.44
N ILE A 450 -7.32 0.43 -10.66
CA ILE A 450 -7.44 -0.89 -11.32
C ILE A 450 -6.28 -1.22 -12.27
N ASP A 451 -5.86 -0.39 -13.18
CA ASP A 451 -4.90 -0.77 -14.24
C ASP A 451 -3.92 0.34 -14.67
N PHE A 452 -4.00 1.47 -13.99
CA PHE A 452 -3.27 2.67 -14.39
C PHE A 452 -1.75 2.49 -14.34
N TYR A 453 -1.23 1.91 -13.25
CA TYR A 453 0.21 1.76 -13.04
C TYR A 453 0.84 0.79 -14.07
N ASP A 454 0.18 -0.33 -14.34
CA ASP A 454 0.65 -1.31 -15.32
C ASP A 454 0.65 -0.71 -16.73
N LYS A 455 -0.39 0.04 -17.07
CA LYS A 455 -0.47 0.77 -18.36
C LYS A 455 0.60 1.85 -18.45
N LEU A 456 0.81 2.61 -17.40
CA LEU A 456 1.84 3.65 -17.35
C LEU A 456 3.24 3.04 -17.58
N LYS A 457 3.57 1.97 -16.88
CA LYS A 457 4.84 1.23 -17.08
C LYS A 457 4.96 0.68 -18.51
N SER A 458 3.90 0.10 -19.04
CA SER A 458 3.90 -0.49 -20.38
C SER A 458 4.15 0.57 -21.47
N ILE A 459 3.42 1.69 -21.46
CA ILE A 459 3.55 2.75 -22.46
C ILE A 459 4.87 3.49 -22.37
N SER A 460 5.41 3.64 -21.17
CA SER A 460 6.70 4.29 -20.94
C SER A 460 7.89 3.33 -21.00
N LYS A 461 7.66 2.05 -21.32
CA LYS A 461 8.70 0.99 -21.30
C LYS A 461 9.47 0.91 -19.97
N GLY A 462 8.81 1.25 -18.87
CA GLY A 462 9.39 1.29 -17.54
C GLY A 462 10.09 2.59 -17.17
N TYR A 463 10.13 3.59 -18.06
CA TYR A 463 10.81 4.88 -17.80
C TYR A 463 9.95 5.89 -17.04
N ALA A 464 8.65 5.65 -16.84
CA ALA A 464 7.82 6.54 -16.04
C ALA A 464 7.75 6.07 -14.58
N SER A 465 8.00 7.00 -13.66
CA SER A 465 7.68 6.86 -12.25
C SER A 465 6.42 7.62 -11.91
N PHE A 466 5.70 7.17 -10.89
CA PHE A 466 4.40 7.70 -10.50
C PHE A 466 4.33 7.82 -8.99
N ASP A 467 3.86 8.96 -8.54
CA ASP A 467 3.54 9.22 -7.15
C ASP A 467 2.27 10.06 -7.05
N TYR A 468 1.56 10.01 -5.93
CA TYR A 468 0.34 10.78 -5.74
C TYR A 468 0.04 11.03 -4.27
N HIS A 469 -0.74 12.08 -4.02
CA HIS A 469 -1.37 12.33 -2.72
C HIS A 469 -2.83 12.74 -2.92
N ILE A 470 -3.64 12.48 -1.90
CA ILE A 470 -5.05 12.84 -1.94
C ILE A 470 -5.17 14.34 -1.74
N ASP A 471 -5.98 14.98 -2.59
CA ASP A 471 -6.20 16.42 -2.56
C ASP A 471 -7.57 16.78 -1.99
N SER A 472 -8.64 16.37 -2.66
CA SER A 472 -10.00 16.83 -2.34
C SER A 472 -11.05 15.82 -2.79
N TYR A 473 -12.27 15.98 -2.29
CA TYR A 473 -13.46 15.35 -2.83
C TYR A 473 -14.13 16.31 -3.80
N GLN A 474 -14.54 15.82 -4.97
CA GLN A 474 -15.18 16.62 -6.00
C GLN A 474 -16.45 15.96 -6.54
N PRO A 475 -17.51 16.74 -6.83
CA PRO A 475 -18.74 16.22 -7.41
C PRO A 475 -18.49 15.53 -8.75
N SER A 476 -19.06 14.35 -8.93
CA SER A 476 -18.89 13.56 -10.16
C SER A 476 -20.18 12.84 -10.56
N LYS A 477 -20.35 12.66 -11.88
CA LYS A 477 -21.50 11.94 -12.46
C LYS A 477 -21.26 10.45 -12.44
N LEU A 478 -21.43 9.84 -11.27
CA LEU A 478 -21.23 8.42 -11.06
C LEU A 478 -22.53 7.63 -11.30
N ALA A 479 -22.38 6.40 -11.75
CA ALA A 479 -23.45 5.44 -11.90
C ALA A 479 -23.06 4.09 -11.29
N LYS A 480 -23.99 3.45 -10.62
CA LYS A 480 -23.84 2.08 -10.16
C LYS A 480 -24.02 1.14 -11.35
N LEU A 481 -22.99 0.36 -11.63
CA LEU A 481 -22.98 -0.69 -12.63
C LEU A 481 -23.14 -2.04 -11.93
N ASP A 482 -24.24 -2.72 -12.18
CA ASP A 482 -24.52 -4.05 -11.64
C ASP A 482 -24.29 -5.13 -12.72
N ILE A 483 -23.67 -6.23 -12.34
CA ILE A 483 -23.53 -7.42 -13.17
C ILE A 483 -24.60 -8.43 -12.77
N LEU A 484 -25.38 -8.87 -13.76
CA LEU A 484 -26.42 -9.87 -13.55
C LEU A 484 -26.04 -11.17 -14.26
N LEU A 485 -26.18 -12.29 -13.55
CA LEU A 485 -26.07 -13.62 -14.11
C LEU A 485 -27.45 -14.27 -14.14
N ASN A 486 -27.94 -14.55 -15.35
CA ASN A 486 -29.29 -15.06 -15.56
C ASN A 486 -30.43 -14.17 -15.02
N GLY A 487 -30.15 -12.87 -14.86
CA GLY A 487 -31.08 -11.88 -14.32
C GLY A 487 -30.93 -11.63 -12.82
N GLU A 488 -30.13 -12.40 -12.11
CA GLU A 488 -29.83 -12.23 -10.69
C GLU A 488 -28.58 -11.34 -10.54
N PRO A 489 -28.62 -10.27 -9.73
CA PRO A 489 -27.47 -9.42 -9.51
C PRO A 489 -26.40 -10.14 -8.69
N VAL A 490 -25.13 -9.94 -9.07
CA VAL A 490 -23.95 -10.39 -8.33
C VAL A 490 -23.32 -9.16 -7.69
N ASP A 491 -23.68 -8.92 -6.44
CA ASP A 491 -23.26 -7.75 -5.66
C ASP A 491 -21.74 -7.59 -5.54
N ALA A 492 -21.02 -8.70 -5.46
CA ALA A 492 -19.56 -8.73 -5.43
C ALA A 492 -18.87 -8.20 -6.71
N LEU A 493 -19.61 -8.11 -7.83
CA LEU A 493 -19.16 -7.57 -9.11
C LEU A 493 -19.74 -6.18 -9.41
N SER A 494 -20.52 -5.62 -8.49
CA SER A 494 -21.05 -4.27 -8.63
C SER A 494 -19.95 -3.23 -8.40
N THR A 495 -19.97 -2.15 -9.17
CA THR A 495 -18.99 -1.06 -9.05
C THR A 495 -19.64 0.30 -9.30
N LEU A 496 -19.04 1.37 -8.75
CA LEU A 496 -19.36 2.74 -9.11
C LEU A 496 -18.37 3.19 -10.19
N THR A 497 -18.88 3.72 -11.29
CA THR A 497 -18.07 4.21 -12.40
C THR A 497 -18.70 5.48 -12.98
N HIS A 498 -17.87 6.29 -13.65
CA HIS A 498 -18.38 7.47 -14.33
C HIS A 498 -19.37 7.10 -15.44
N GLN A 499 -20.45 7.88 -15.57
CA GLN A 499 -21.54 7.57 -16.52
C GLN A 499 -21.05 7.40 -17.96
N ASP A 500 -20.09 8.21 -18.39
CA ASP A 500 -19.55 8.17 -19.75
C ASP A 500 -18.80 6.88 -20.04
N ASN A 501 -18.14 6.31 -19.03
CA ASN A 501 -17.33 5.08 -19.13
C ASN A 501 -18.14 3.81 -18.82
N ALA A 502 -19.29 3.94 -18.19
CA ALA A 502 -20.07 2.81 -17.65
C ALA A 502 -20.45 1.76 -18.71
N VAL A 503 -20.81 2.20 -19.91
CA VAL A 503 -21.21 1.28 -21.01
C VAL A 503 -19.99 0.50 -21.53
N ALA A 504 -18.87 1.18 -21.76
CA ALA A 504 -17.63 0.56 -22.25
C ALA A 504 -17.06 -0.40 -21.22
N PHE A 505 -17.04 0.00 -19.95
CA PHE A 505 -16.58 -0.82 -18.83
C PHE A 505 -17.47 -2.05 -18.64
N GLY A 506 -18.81 -1.89 -18.64
CA GLY A 506 -19.75 -3.01 -18.53
C GLY A 506 -19.63 -4.02 -19.67
N ARG A 507 -19.34 -3.57 -20.90
CA ARG A 507 -19.09 -4.45 -22.03
C ARG A 507 -17.84 -5.29 -21.83
N ARG A 508 -16.71 -4.68 -21.47
CA ARG A 508 -15.46 -5.38 -21.21
C ARG A 508 -15.63 -6.40 -20.06
N MET A 509 -16.33 -6.02 -18.98
CA MET A 509 -16.64 -6.96 -17.89
C MET A 509 -17.43 -8.19 -18.40
N CYS A 510 -18.49 -7.97 -19.19
CA CYS A 510 -19.28 -9.07 -19.72
C CYS A 510 -18.46 -9.99 -20.64
N GLU A 511 -17.61 -9.43 -21.50
CA GLU A 511 -16.72 -10.19 -22.38
C GLU A 511 -15.72 -11.03 -21.59
N LYS A 512 -15.06 -10.44 -20.57
CA LYS A 512 -14.09 -11.14 -19.72
C LYS A 512 -14.75 -12.25 -18.89
N LEU A 513 -15.90 -11.98 -18.30
CA LEU A 513 -16.66 -12.99 -17.54
C LEU A 513 -17.11 -14.14 -18.44
N LYS A 514 -17.47 -13.91 -19.68
CA LYS A 514 -17.81 -14.95 -20.67
C LYS A 514 -16.66 -15.89 -20.95
N GLU A 515 -15.42 -15.40 -20.99
CA GLU A 515 -14.23 -16.24 -21.18
C GLU A 515 -13.95 -17.13 -19.97
N LEU A 516 -14.21 -16.64 -18.77
CA LEU A 516 -13.78 -17.26 -17.52
C LEU A 516 -14.85 -18.17 -16.91
N ILE A 517 -16.14 -17.84 -17.09
CA ILE A 517 -17.22 -18.69 -16.57
C ILE A 517 -17.32 -19.97 -17.41
N PRO A 518 -17.14 -21.16 -16.81
CA PRO A 518 -17.19 -22.42 -17.52
C PRO A 518 -18.59 -22.68 -18.10
N ARG A 519 -18.63 -23.38 -19.22
CA ARG A 519 -19.89 -23.83 -19.81
C ARG A 519 -20.60 -24.80 -18.87
N GLN A 520 -21.85 -24.51 -18.53
CA GLN A 520 -22.70 -25.35 -17.70
C GLN A 520 -23.78 -26.06 -18.53
N GLN A 521 -24.69 -26.77 -17.85
CA GLN A 521 -25.78 -27.53 -18.50
C GLN A 521 -26.85 -26.61 -19.14
N PHE A 522 -26.84 -25.31 -18.83
CA PHE A 522 -27.75 -24.29 -19.32
C PHE A 522 -26.99 -23.05 -19.82
N ASP A 523 -27.64 -22.24 -20.65
CA ASP A 523 -27.05 -21.00 -21.12
C ASP A 523 -27.02 -19.97 -19.97
N ILE A 524 -25.87 -19.33 -19.76
CA ILE A 524 -25.70 -18.27 -18.76
C ILE A 524 -25.73 -16.94 -19.47
N ALA A 525 -26.72 -16.11 -19.17
CA ALA A 525 -26.77 -14.73 -19.62
C ALA A 525 -25.99 -13.85 -18.64
N ILE A 526 -24.95 -13.18 -19.14
CA ILE A 526 -24.16 -12.19 -18.42
C ILE A 526 -24.62 -10.82 -18.90
N GLN A 527 -25.05 -9.97 -17.99
CA GLN A 527 -25.61 -8.66 -18.35
C GLN A 527 -24.99 -7.59 -17.44
N ALA A 528 -24.64 -6.45 -18.01
CA ALA A 528 -24.29 -5.26 -17.24
C ALA A 528 -25.48 -4.30 -17.29
N ALA A 529 -25.87 -3.77 -16.13
CA ALA A 529 -27.03 -2.90 -16.00
C ALA A 529 -26.69 -1.64 -15.19
N ILE A 530 -27.32 -0.52 -15.58
CA ILE A 530 -27.32 0.73 -14.81
C ILE A 530 -28.77 0.96 -14.39
N GLY A 531 -29.08 0.76 -13.12
CA GLY A 531 -30.45 0.71 -12.64
C GLY A 531 -31.25 -0.37 -13.39
N ALA A 532 -32.37 -0.03 -13.99
CA ALA A 532 -33.18 -0.96 -14.77
C ALA A 532 -32.73 -1.17 -16.22
N LYS A 533 -31.73 -0.38 -16.71
CA LYS A 533 -31.28 -0.41 -18.11
C LYS A 533 -30.12 -1.34 -18.30
N ILE A 534 -30.27 -2.39 -19.11
CA ILE A 534 -29.18 -3.26 -19.53
C ILE A 534 -28.36 -2.52 -20.59
N VAL A 535 -27.05 -2.34 -20.34
CA VAL A 535 -26.12 -1.61 -21.20
C VAL A 535 -25.21 -2.54 -22.01
N ALA A 536 -24.97 -3.76 -21.53
CA ALA A 536 -24.21 -4.78 -22.24
C ALA A 536 -24.75 -6.18 -21.92
N ARG A 537 -24.56 -7.11 -22.86
CA ARG A 537 -24.99 -8.51 -22.70
C ARG A 537 -24.09 -9.46 -23.46
N GLU A 538 -23.67 -10.53 -22.76
CA GLU A 538 -22.98 -11.68 -23.31
C GLU A 538 -23.67 -12.99 -22.89
N THR A 539 -23.32 -14.08 -23.53
CA THR A 539 -23.93 -15.39 -23.20
C THR A 539 -22.88 -16.50 -23.28
N VAL A 540 -22.71 -17.24 -22.18
CA VAL A 540 -21.97 -18.50 -22.16
C VAL A 540 -22.91 -19.62 -22.60
N LYS A 541 -22.64 -20.22 -23.75
CA LYS A 541 -23.46 -21.29 -24.29
C LYS A 541 -23.29 -22.58 -23.47
N CYS A 542 -24.40 -23.27 -23.21
CA CYS A 542 -24.39 -24.56 -22.50
C CYS A 542 -23.58 -25.64 -23.23
N VAL A 543 -23.18 -26.66 -22.47
CA VAL A 543 -22.67 -27.91 -23.05
C VAL A 543 -23.84 -28.61 -23.76
N ARG A 544 -23.72 -28.77 -25.07
CA ARG A 544 -24.74 -29.49 -25.87
C ARG A 544 -24.39 -30.95 -25.98
N LYS A 545 -25.27 -31.81 -25.44
CA LYS A 545 -25.28 -33.23 -25.78
C LYS A 545 -26.12 -33.40 -27.05
N ASP A 546 -25.56 -33.98 -28.09
CA ASP A 546 -26.33 -34.29 -29.30
C ASP A 546 -27.31 -35.42 -28.99
N VAL A 547 -28.54 -35.03 -28.63
CA VAL A 547 -29.63 -35.98 -28.31
C VAL A 547 -30.22 -36.63 -29.57
N THR A 548 -29.84 -36.12 -30.76
CA THR A 548 -30.33 -36.61 -32.05
C THR A 548 -29.33 -37.51 -32.79
N ALA A 549 -28.11 -37.67 -32.25
CA ALA A 549 -27.05 -38.51 -32.86
C ALA A 549 -27.46 -39.97 -33.10
N LYS A 550 -28.36 -40.50 -32.25
CA LYS A 550 -28.87 -41.89 -32.36
C LYS A 550 -30.17 -41.99 -33.19
N CYS A 551 -30.64 -40.89 -33.79
CA CYS A 551 -31.83 -40.92 -34.62
C CYS A 551 -31.45 -41.22 -36.07
N TYR A 552 -31.50 -42.48 -36.48
CA TYR A 552 -31.31 -42.88 -37.87
C TYR A 552 -32.58 -42.58 -38.69
N GLY A 553 -32.38 -42.04 -39.95
CA GLY A 553 -33.46 -41.80 -40.90
C GLY A 553 -34.30 -40.55 -40.64
N GLY A 554 -35.22 -40.24 -41.54
CA GLY A 554 -36.00 -39.03 -41.62
C GLY A 554 -37.11 -38.78 -40.62
N ASP A 555 -37.06 -39.39 -39.40
CA ASP A 555 -38.09 -39.12 -38.39
C ASP A 555 -37.94 -37.76 -37.72
N VAL A 556 -38.43 -36.74 -38.45
CA VAL A 556 -38.44 -35.32 -38.07
C VAL A 556 -39.21 -35.12 -36.75
N SER A 557 -40.31 -35.85 -36.56
CA SER A 557 -41.17 -35.73 -35.36
C SER A 557 -40.44 -36.16 -34.08
N ARG A 558 -39.68 -37.27 -34.15
CA ARG A 558 -38.91 -37.75 -32.99
C ARG A 558 -37.73 -36.84 -32.66
N LYS A 559 -37.03 -36.30 -33.69
CA LYS A 559 -35.96 -35.31 -33.51
C LYS A 559 -36.51 -34.07 -32.82
N ARG A 560 -37.65 -33.57 -33.27
CA ARG A 560 -38.30 -32.38 -32.70
C ARG A 560 -38.70 -32.61 -31.25
N LYS A 561 -39.34 -33.71 -30.91
CA LYS A 561 -39.72 -34.08 -29.53
C LYS A 561 -38.49 -34.18 -28.59
N LEU A 562 -37.39 -34.77 -29.05
CA LEU A 562 -36.16 -34.87 -28.27
C LEU A 562 -35.54 -33.50 -28.01
N LEU A 563 -35.51 -32.63 -29.03
CA LEU A 563 -35.02 -31.24 -28.88
C LEU A 563 -35.92 -30.39 -27.94
N GLU A 564 -37.25 -30.57 -28.03
CA GLU A 564 -38.19 -29.90 -27.13
C GLU A 564 -38.05 -30.40 -25.69
N LYS A 565 -37.87 -31.72 -25.48
CA LYS A 565 -37.61 -32.29 -24.14
C LYS A 565 -36.28 -31.77 -23.55
N GLN A 566 -35.23 -31.66 -24.38
CA GLN A 566 -33.95 -31.08 -24.00
C GLN A 566 -34.10 -29.60 -23.62
N LYS A 567 -34.84 -28.82 -24.42
CA LYS A 567 -35.14 -27.41 -24.15
C LYS A 567 -35.89 -27.20 -22.82
N LYS A 568 -36.93 -28.03 -22.58
CA LYS A 568 -37.69 -28.02 -21.29
C LYS A 568 -36.82 -28.42 -20.11
N GLY A 569 -35.96 -29.45 -20.24
CA GLY A 569 -35.01 -29.86 -19.22
C GLY A 569 -34.02 -28.74 -18.87
N LYS A 570 -33.45 -28.09 -19.86
CA LYS A 570 -32.54 -26.93 -19.67
C LYS A 570 -33.22 -25.74 -18.99
N LYS A 571 -34.48 -25.43 -19.37
CA LYS A 571 -35.26 -24.37 -18.73
C LYS A 571 -35.50 -24.67 -17.23
N ARG A 572 -35.79 -25.95 -16.90
CA ARG A 572 -35.98 -26.37 -15.52
C ARG A 572 -34.66 -26.33 -14.71
N MET A 573 -33.53 -26.77 -15.31
CA MET A 573 -32.21 -26.66 -14.66
C MET A 573 -31.80 -25.23 -14.40
N LYS A 574 -32.08 -24.30 -15.33
CA LYS A 574 -31.85 -22.87 -15.16
C LYS A 574 -32.64 -22.26 -13.98
N GLN A 575 -33.82 -22.79 -13.66
CA GLN A 575 -34.64 -22.33 -12.54
C GLN A 575 -34.18 -22.87 -11.18
N ILE A 576 -33.40 -23.95 -11.16
CA ILE A 576 -32.97 -24.64 -9.93
C ILE A 576 -31.46 -24.44 -9.67
N GLY A 577 -30.66 -24.18 -10.72
CA GLY A 577 -29.20 -24.13 -10.61
C GLY A 577 -28.68 -22.71 -10.36
N ASN A 578 -27.91 -22.52 -9.32
CA ASN A 578 -27.07 -21.34 -9.16
C ASN A 578 -25.92 -21.38 -10.16
N VAL A 579 -25.52 -20.21 -10.66
CA VAL A 579 -24.35 -20.08 -11.54
C VAL A 579 -23.09 -20.10 -10.67
N GLU A 580 -22.23 -21.12 -10.86
CA GLU A 580 -20.92 -21.14 -10.24
C GLU A 580 -20.00 -20.14 -10.94
N VAL A 581 -19.52 -19.15 -10.20
CA VAL A 581 -18.56 -18.16 -10.66
C VAL A 581 -17.20 -18.55 -10.08
N PRO A 582 -16.22 -18.92 -10.92
CA PRO A 582 -14.90 -19.29 -10.41
C PRO A 582 -14.17 -18.08 -9.82
N GLN A 583 -13.34 -18.29 -8.80
CA GLN A 583 -12.54 -17.25 -8.15
C GLN A 583 -11.75 -16.39 -9.16
N LYS A 584 -11.19 -17.04 -10.19
CA LYS A 584 -10.47 -16.34 -11.28
C LYS A 584 -11.31 -15.27 -11.99
N ALA A 585 -12.65 -15.40 -11.99
CA ALA A 585 -13.53 -14.41 -12.62
C ALA A 585 -13.59 -13.11 -11.80
N PHE A 586 -13.54 -13.19 -10.47
CA PHE A 586 -13.48 -12.00 -9.61
C PHE A 586 -12.12 -11.29 -9.75
N LEU A 587 -11.03 -12.05 -9.77
CA LEU A 587 -9.68 -11.49 -9.93
C LEU A 587 -9.43 -10.90 -11.33
N ALA A 588 -10.01 -11.51 -12.37
CA ALA A 588 -9.81 -11.06 -13.75
C ALA A 588 -10.56 -9.77 -14.08
N VAL A 589 -11.61 -9.43 -13.34
CA VAL A 589 -12.27 -8.13 -13.44
C VAL A 589 -11.34 -7.00 -12.96
N LEU A 590 -10.35 -7.31 -12.12
CA LEU A 590 -9.31 -6.38 -11.69
C LEU A 590 -8.28 -6.07 -12.79
N LYS A 591 -8.20 -6.92 -13.83
CA LYS A 591 -7.25 -6.84 -14.96
C LYS A 591 -8.01 -6.77 -16.29
N LEU A 592 -8.87 -5.77 -16.42
CA LEU A 592 -9.56 -5.47 -17.67
C LEU A 592 -8.60 -4.67 -18.57
N ASP A 593 -8.03 -5.35 -19.59
CA ASP A 593 -7.20 -4.72 -20.62
C ASP A 593 -8.00 -3.73 -21.48
#